data_5ace3ec3025799e61ba50c63d175db60
#
_entry.id   5ace3ec3025799e61ba50c63d175db60
#
_cell.length_a   1.000
_cell.length_b   1.000
_cell.length_c   1.000
_cell.angle_alpha   90.00
_cell.angle_beta   90.00
_cell.angle_gamma   90.00
#
_symmetry.space_group_name_H-M   'P 1'
#
loop_
_entity.id
_entity.type
_entity.pdbx_description
1 polymer ?
#
loop_
_entity_poly.entity_id
_entity_poly.type
_entity_poly.pdbx_seq_one_letter_code
_entity_poly.pdbx_strand_id
1 'polypeptide(L)'
;ERSRGLGDVYKRQVKLYTSSEYLNGVNQEAVSNTAGGQKYRISDKVQFFKNIYKMSAFYAFPQIIKQYFWFYGDDFAACQAPKNNNVIQYELDDSQLYADFKNNGGITVDAGNKTFTLYHMVGAHAPYEMNEQCVDVGETETSLDKQIQGVFRYINEYMQQMKDKGVYDNSTVIITADHGGYGLYERPAVFVKMADTHNDVMQVNSDSVTFKNLYATYGKAALGQKSNYGNTLFDMAGVSQSRYHVAPWDVSKGMYPADEYLKNRDYSVFRIEGDAVNPQISVIKDEQQMKNINN
;
A
#
# COMPACT_ATOMS: atom_id res chain seq x y z
N GLU A 1 -21.34 -1.94 -16.08
CA GLU A 1 -21.14 -3.08 -15.15
C GLU A 1 -20.19 -2.79 -13.99
N ARG A 2 -19.24 -1.88 -14.13
CA ARG A 2 -18.37 -1.46 -13.02
C ARG A 2 -19.11 -0.77 -11.85
N SER A 3 -20.31 -0.26 -12.09
CA SER A 3 -21.12 0.41 -11.06
C SER A 3 -21.98 -0.51 -10.20
N ARG A 4 -22.24 -1.74 -10.64
CA ARG A 4 -23.14 -2.67 -9.90
C ARG A 4 -22.46 -3.32 -8.66
N GLY A 5 -21.13 -3.43 -8.63
CA GLY A 5 -20.39 -3.89 -7.46
C GLY A 5 -20.30 -2.85 -6.33
N LEU A 6 -20.52 -1.59 -6.65
CA LEU A 6 -20.49 -0.47 -5.71
C LEU A 6 -21.80 -0.31 -4.90
N GLY A 7 -22.90 -0.91 -5.33
CA GLY A 7 -24.21 -0.75 -4.67
C GLY A 7 -24.25 -1.24 -3.23
N ASP A 8 -23.50 -2.29 -2.87
CA ASP A 8 -23.37 -2.74 -1.48
C ASP A 8 -22.27 -1.98 -0.72
N VAL A 9 -21.34 -1.35 -1.44
CA VAL A 9 -20.31 -0.43 -0.89
C VAL A 9 -20.95 0.90 -0.50
N TYR A 10 -22.04 1.34 -1.14
CA TYR A 10 -22.80 2.55 -0.78
C TYR A 10 -23.43 2.48 0.61
N LYS A 11 -23.52 1.31 1.24
CA LYS A 11 -23.95 1.15 2.61
C LYS A 11 -22.81 1.20 3.62
N ARG A 12 -21.57 1.42 3.19
CA ARG A 12 -20.40 1.51 4.05
C ARG A 12 -19.81 2.89 3.99
N GLN A 13 -19.50 3.43 5.15
CA GLN A 13 -18.72 4.64 5.25
C GLN A 13 -17.25 4.29 4.93
N VAL A 14 -16.65 4.99 3.98
CA VAL A 14 -15.23 4.83 3.63
C VAL A 14 -14.46 6.01 4.22
N LYS A 15 -13.41 5.70 4.98
CA LYS A 15 -12.47 6.69 5.52
C LYS A 15 -11.07 6.33 5.02
N LEU A 16 -10.37 7.31 4.45
CA LEU A 16 -9.02 7.16 3.94
C LEU A 16 -8.09 8.18 4.61
N TYR A 17 -7.01 7.68 5.18
CA TYR A 17 -5.92 8.47 5.75
C TYR A 17 -4.68 8.18 4.90
N THR A 18 -4.48 8.99 3.88
CA THR A 18 -3.39 8.84 2.92
C THR A 18 -3.11 10.18 2.25
N SER A 19 -1.94 10.34 1.65
CA SER A 19 -1.65 11.56 0.91
C SER A 19 -2.53 11.72 -0.32
N SER A 20 -2.71 12.96 -0.77
CA SER A 20 -3.55 13.29 -1.93
C SER A 20 -3.14 12.59 -3.22
N GLU A 21 -1.88 12.20 -3.34
CA GLU A 21 -1.31 11.51 -4.51
C GLU A 21 -1.96 10.15 -4.72
N TYR A 22 -2.22 9.43 -3.64
CA TYR A 22 -2.83 8.11 -3.68
C TYR A 22 -4.37 8.15 -3.83
N LEU A 23 -4.97 9.33 -3.72
CA LEU A 23 -6.41 9.51 -3.96
C LEU A 23 -6.75 9.71 -5.43
N ASN A 24 -5.77 9.78 -6.31
CA ASN A 24 -5.98 9.89 -7.74
C ASN A 24 -6.69 8.63 -8.28
N GLY A 25 -7.88 8.82 -8.87
CA GLY A 25 -8.72 7.74 -9.38
C GLY A 25 -9.71 7.14 -8.37
N VAL A 26 -9.67 7.57 -7.12
CA VAL A 26 -10.69 7.23 -6.12
C VAL A 26 -11.90 8.16 -6.31
N ASN A 27 -13.11 7.60 -6.28
CA ASN A 27 -14.32 8.43 -6.23
C ASN A 27 -14.38 9.13 -4.87
N GLN A 28 -13.96 10.39 -4.83
CA GLN A 28 -13.89 11.20 -3.60
C GLN A 28 -15.26 11.40 -2.94
N GLU A 29 -16.36 11.32 -3.70
CA GLU A 29 -17.72 11.40 -3.15
C GLU A 29 -18.06 10.19 -2.27
N ALA A 30 -17.38 9.06 -2.47
CA ALA A 30 -17.56 7.85 -1.67
C ALA A 30 -16.76 7.88 -0.35
N VAL A 31 -15.87 8.84 -0.17
CA VAL A 31 -14.98 8.94 1.01
C VAL A 31 -15.51 10.02 1.96
N SER A 32 -15.84 9.60 3.17
CA SER A 32 -16.56 10.45 4.13
C SER A 32 -15.68 11.42 4.93
N ASN A 33 -14.36 11.21 4.96
CA ASN A 33 -13.43 12.05 5.71
C ASN A 33 -12.55 12.94 4.82
N THR A 34 -12.71 12.90 3.52
CA THR A 34 -12.10 13.90 2.64
C THR A 34 -12.95 15.16 2.68
N ALA A 35 -12.54 16.14 3.44
CA ALA A 35 -13.05 17.49 3.31
C ALA A 35 -12.55 18.03 1.96
N GLY A 36 -13.33 17.79 0.92
CA GLY A 36 -13.11 18.22 -0.47
C GLY A 36 -11.64 18.44 -0.80
N GLY A 37 -10.97 17.41 -1.36
CA GLY A 37 -9.54 17.41 -1.57
C GLY A 37 -9.01 18.72 -2.16
N GLN A 38 -7.78 19.05 -1.88
CA GLN A 38 -7.15 20.27 -2.37
C GLN A 38 -7.30 20.34 -3.89
N LYS A 39 -8.06 21.31 -4.39
CA LYS A 39 -8.22 21.49 -5.83
C LYS A 39 -6.97 22.20 -6.35
N TYR A 40 -6.25 21.54 -7.22
CA TYR A 40 -5.11 22.12 -7.92
C TYR A 40 -5.59 22.82 -9.20
N ARG A 41 -4.88 23.84 -9.60
CA ARG A 41 -4.96 24.44 -10.93
C ARG A 41 -3.65 24.18 -11.65
N ILE A 42 -3.72 23.98 -12.95
CA ILE A 42 -2.51 23.94 -13.79
C ILE A 42 -1.94 25.36 -13.83
N SER A 43 -0.78 25.54 -13.21
CA SER A 43 -0.05 26.82 -13.17
C SER A 43 0.80 27.02 -14.42
N ASP A 44 1.46 25.95 -14.89
CA ASP A 44 2.22 25.94 -16.14
C ASP A 44 1.59 24.97 -17.13
N LYS A 45 0.77 25.51 -18.03
CA LYS A 45 0.08 24.71 -19.05
C LYS A 45 1.05 24.12 -20.08
N VAL A 46 2.12 24.82 -20.42
CA VAL A 46 3.08 24.37 -21.44
C VAL A 46 3.82 23.16 -20.93
N GLN A 47 4.36 23.25 -19.71
CA GLN A 47 5.05 22.12 -19.09
C GLN A 47 4.11 20.95 -18.84
N PHE A 48 2.88 21.21 -18.40
CA PHE A 48 1.86 20.17 -18.22
C PHE A 48 1.58 19.41 -19.52
N PHE A 49 1.40 20.10 -20.65
CA PHE A 49 1.19 19.44 -21.92
C PHE A 49 2.43 18.66 -22.40
N LYS A 50 3.64 19.15 -22.13
CA LYS A 50 4.87 18.39 -22.38
C LYS A 50 4.91 17.09 -21.57
N ASN A 51 4.51 17.13 -20.32
CA ASN A 51 4.47 15.93 -19.45
C ASN A 51 3.38 14.96 -19.92
N ILE A 52 2.19 15.43 -20.30
CA ILE A 52 1.15 14.59 -20.91
C ILE A 52 1.67 13.94 -22.20
N TYR A 53 2.38 14.68 -23.05
CA TYR A 53 2.99 14.13 -24.26
C TYR A 53 4.02 13.05 -23.93
N LYS A 54 4.94 13.30 -23.00
CA LYS A 54 5.91 12.30 -22.52
C LYS A 54 5.21 11.04 -22.02
N MET A 55 4.22 11.20 -21.15
CA MET A 55 3.43 10.08 -20.59
C MET A 55 2.74 9.30 -21.71
N SER A 56 2.06 9.97 -22.62
CA SER A 56 1.36 9.32 -23.73
C SER A 56 2.33 8.58 -24.67
N ALA A 57 3.47 9.19 -24.97
CA ALA A 57 4.51 8.58 -25.78
C ALA A 57 5.14 7.36 -25.08
N PHE A 58 5.35 7.44 -23.78
CA PHE A 58 5.84 6.31 -22.97
C PHE A 58 4.90 5.10 -23.06
N TYR A 59 3.60 5.31 -23.04
CA TYR A 59 2.64 4.21 -23.15
C TYR A 59 2.43 3.73 -24.59
N ALA A 60 2.51 4.62 -25.57
CA ALA A 60 2.20 4.30 -26.98
C ALA A 60 3.36 3.71 -27.75
N PHE A 61 4.60 4.05 -27.42
CA PHE A 61 5.76 3.68 -28.20
C PHE A 61 6.33 2.30 -27.86
N PRO A 62 7.05 1.65 -28.79
CA PRO A 62 7.77 0.42 -28.54
C PRO A 62 8.80 0.57 -27.41
N GLN A 63 9.04 -0.51 -26.68
CA GLN A 63 9.92 -0.54 -25.51
C GLN A 63 11.30 0.10 -25.77
N ILE A 64 11.82 -0.06 -26.99
CA ILE A 64 13.15 0.43 -27.36
C ILE A 64 13.32 1.94 -27.26
N ILE A 65 12.25 2.71 -27.36
CA ILE A 65 12.31 4.19 -27.32
C ILE A 65 11.62 4.78 -26.09
N LYS A 66 10.96 3.97 -25.24
CA LYS A 66 10.27 4.45 -24.03
C LYS A 66 11.18 5.22 -23.08
N GLN A 67 12.46 4.86 -22.99
CA GLN A 67 13.42 5.54 -22.13
C GLN A 67 13.54 7.05 -22.39
N TYR A 68 13.29 7.50 -23.64
CA TYR A 68 13.37 8.93 -23.99
C TYR A 68 12.13 9.71 -23.54
N PHE A 69 11.08 9.01 -23.14
CA PHE A 69 9.79 9.58 -22.71
C PHE A 69 9.49 9.27 -21.24
N TRP A 70 10.51 8.92 -20.47
CA TRP A 70 10.34 8.71 -19.05
C TRP A 70 9.86 9.98 -18.35
N PHE A 71 8.95 9.84 -17.40
CA PHE A 71 8.39 10.92 -16.61
C PHE A 71 8.27 10.49 -15.15
N TYR A 72 8.32 11.46 -14.25
CA TYR A 72 8.09 11.26 -12.82
C TYR A 72 6.77 11.89 -12.42
N GLY A 73 6.17 11.42 -11.32
CA GLY A 73 4.98 12.04 -10.73
C GLY A 73 5.23 13.51 -10.38
N ASP A 74 6.40 13.83 -9.88
CA ASP A 74 6.82 15.18 -9.49
C ASP A 74 6.88 16.16 -10.68
N ASP A 75 7.11 15.66 -11.89
CA ASP A 75 7.03 16.50 -13.11
C ASP A 75 5.63 17.11 -13.27
N PHE A 76 4.59 16.41 -12.84
CA PHE A 76 3.21 16.91 -12.86
C PHE A 76 2.90 17.80 -11.66
N ALA A 77 3.43 17.47 -10.49
CA ALA A 77 3.28 18.29 -9.29
C ALA A 77 3.86 19.69 -9.51
N ALA A 78 5.04 19.79 -10.13
CA ALA A 78 5.68 21.06 -10.48
C ALA A 78 4.83 21.96 -11.39
N CYS A 79 3.88 21.40 -12.15
CA CYS A 79 2.99 22.17 -13.03
C CYS A 79 1.69 22.59 -12.35
N GLN A 80 1.51 22.29 -11.08
CA GLN A 80 0.30 22.52 -10.33
C GLN A 80 0.50 23.59 -9.27
N ALA A 81 -0.54 24.34 -8.99
CA ALA A 81 -0.60 25.26 -7.86
C ALA A 81 -1.91 25.04 -7.09
N PRO A 82 -1.91 25.15 -5.77
CA PRO A 82 -3.11 25.04 -4.98
C PRO A 82 -4.16 26.07 -5.44
N LYS A 83 -5.39 25.63 -5.53
CA LYS A 83 -6.50 26.53 -5.93
C LYS A 83 -7.04 27.34 -4.76
N ASN A 84 -6.90 26.81 -3.54
CA ASN A 84 -7.28 27.46 -2.28
C ASN A 84 -6.23 27.17 -1.21
N ASN A 85 -5.79 28.18 -0.49
CA ASN A 85 -4.77 28.06 0.56
C ASN A 85 -5.30 27.51 1.91
N ASN A 86 -6.58 27.11 2.00
CA ASN A 86 -7.24 26.80 3.27
C ASN A 86 -7.61 25.32 3.41
N VAL A 87 -7.14 24.44 2.54
CA VAL A 87 -7.38 23.00 2.68
C VAL A 87 -6.13 22.42 3.31
N ILE A 88 -6.27 21.89 4.52
CA ILE A 88 -5.24 21.10 5.16
C ILE A 88 -5.11 19.82 4.32
N GLN A 89 -4.00 19.71 3.61
CA GLN A 89 -3.66 18.48 2.93
C GLN A 89 -3.15 17.51 3.99
N TYR A 90 -3.67 16.29 4.01
CA TYR A 90 -3.07 15.24 4.81
C TYR A 90 -1.70 14.92 4.18
N GLU A 91 -0.66 15.17 4.93
CA GLU A 91 0.69 14.71 4.62
C GLU A 91 0.93 13.40 5.36
N LEU A 92 1.73 12.53 4.77
CA LEU A 92 2.11 11.26 5.43
C LEU A 92 3.08 11.60 6.58
N ASP A 93 2.54 11.74 7.77
CA ASP A 93 3.26 12.00 9.01
C ASP A 93 2.58 11.20 10.13
N ASP A 94 3.21 10.12 10.52
CA ASP A 94 2.65 9.19 11.49
C ASP A 94 2.59 9.79 12.90
N SER A 95 3.53 10.66 13.25
CA SER A 95 3.57 11.34 14.54
C SER A 95 2.43 12.34 14.66
N GLN A 96 2.20 13.13 13.62
CA GLN A 96 1.09 14.06 13.56
C GLN A 96 -0.26 13.33 13.53
N LEU A 97 -0.36 12.24 12.74
CA LEU A 97 -1.55 11.39 12.70
C LEU A 97 -1.90 10.85 14.09
N TYR A 98 -0.90 10.40 14.84
CA TYR A 98 -1.11 9.92 16.21
C TYR A 98 -1.51 11.04 17.17
N ALA A 99 -0.86 12.20 17.06
CA ALA A 99 -1.22 13.37 17.86
C ALA A 99 -2.67 13.81 17.59
N ASP A 100 -3.06 13.87 16.35
CA ASP A 100 -4.43 14.21 15.95
C ASP A 100 -5.45 13.17 16.43
N PHE A 101 -5.11 11.90 16.34
CA PHE A 101 -5.91 10.81 16.87
C PHE A 101 -6.18 11.01 18.36
N LYS A 102 -5.17 11.34 19.14
CA LYS A 102 -5.33 11.60 20.59
C LYS A 102 -6.12 12.86 20.88
N ASN A 103 -5.82 13.94 20.20
CA ASN A 103 -6.46 15.25 20.41
C ASN A 103 -7.95 15.23 20.02
N ASN A 104 -8.33 14.43 19.04
CA ASN A 104 -9.72 14.27 18.60
C ASN A 104 -10.51 13.19 19.37
N GLY A 105 -9.97 12.66 20.46
CA GLY A 105 -10.64 11.65 21.29
C GLY A 105 -10.63 10.24 20.69
N GLY A 106 -9.77 9.97 19.75
CA GLY A 106 -9.55 8.64 19.17
C GLY A 106 -10.57 8.24 18.12
N ILE A 107 -10.90 6.94 18.06
CA ILE A 107 -11.84 6.42 17.05
C ILE A 107 -13.28 6.89 17.34
N THR A 108 -13.99 7.20 16.27
CA THR A 108 -15.45 7.40 16.29
C THR A 108 -16.14 6.16 15.75
N VAL A 109 -17.14 5.69 16.46
CA VAL A 109 -17.99 4.57 16.05
C VAL A 109 -19.35 5.10 15.62
N ASP A 110 -19.71 4.82 14.38
CA ASP A 110 -21.07 5.06 13.89
C ASP A 110 -21.87 3.75 14.00
N ALA A 111 -22.76 3.71 14.96
CA ALA A 111 -23.57 2.49 15.27
C ALA A 111 -24.52 2.07 14.11
N GLY A 112 -24.79 2.97 13.17
CA GLY A 112 -25.70 2.72 12.05
C GLY A 112 -25.03 2.19 10.79
N ASN A 113 -23.71 2.34 10.66
CA ASN A 113 -23.01 2.11 9.42
C ASN A 113 -21.81 1.19 9.57
N LYS A 114 -21.63 0.29 8.60
CA LYS A 114 -20.37 -0.43 8.45
C LYS A 114 -19.33 0.52 7.88
N THR A 115 -18.14 0.56 8.48
CA THR A 115 -17.05 1.44 8.07
C THR A 115 -15.90 0.64 7.48
N PHE A 116 -15.32 1.12 6.38
CA PHE A 116 -14.02 0.71 5.89
C PHE A 116 -13.05 1.86 6.14
N THR A 117 -11.96 1.60 6.84
CA THR A 117 -10.93 2.61 7.13
C THR A 117 -9.58 2.10 6.65
N LEU A 118 -8.90 2.88 5.83
CA LEU A 118 -7.54 2.64 5.39
C LEU A 118 -6.62 3.71 5.99
N TYR A 119 -5.58 3.26 6.67
CA TYR A 119 -4.44 4.09 7.06
C TYR A 119 -3.25 3.70 6.20
N HIS A 120 -2.76 4.63 5.40
CA HIS A 120 -1.51 4.52 4.67
C HIS A 120 -0.49 5.36 5.43
N MET A 121 0.37 4.68 6.17
CA MET A 121 1.34 5.28 7.08
C MET A 121 2.72 5.31 6.42
N VAL A 122 3.59 6.21 6.88
CA VAL A 122 5.03 6.18 6.54
C VAL A 122 5.63 4.85 7.03
N GLY A 123 5.22 4.43 8.21
CA GLY A 123 5.56 3.11 8.72
C GLY A 123 7.07 2.95 8.96
N ALA A 124 7.65 1.95 8.34
CA ALA A 124 9.07 1.64 8.43
C ALA A 124 9.93 2.31 7.35
N HIS A 125 9.37 3.27 6.59
CA HIS A 125 10.10 3.94 5.51
C HIS A 125 11.09 4.98 6.05
N ALA A 126 12.27 5.07 5.43
CA ALA A 126 13.24 6.13 5.71
C ALA A 126 12.81 7.46 5.02
N PRO A 127 13.19 8.64 5.54
CA PRO A 127 14.01 8.84 6.74
C PRO A 127 13.28 8.42 8.02
N TYR A 128 14.05 8.00 9.03
CA TYR A 128 13.50 7.64 10.34
C TYR A 128 13.49 8.88 11.21
N GLU A 129 12.32 9.36 11.58
CA GLU A 129 12.16 10.61 12.32
C GLU A 129 11.35 10.42 13.61
N MET A 130 10.67 9.28 13.76
CA MET A 130 9.76 9.03 14.87
C MET A 130 10.36 8.05 15.88
N ASN A 131 10.19 8.33 17.16
CA ASN A 131 10.60 7.45 18.25
C ASN A 131 9.52 6.42 18.64
N GLU A 132 9.83 5.58 19.63
CA GLU A 132 8.94 4.54 20.15
C GLU A 132 7.70 5.07 20.89
N GLN A 133 7.64 6.36 21.20
CA GLN A 133 6.45 7.03 21.73
C GLN A 133 5.56 7.60 20.62
N CYS A 134 5.90 7.39 19.36
CA CYS A 134 5.21 7.97 18.20
C CYS A 134 5.30 9.51 18.18
N VAL A 135 6.47 10.03 18.50
CA VAL A 135 6.79 11.46 18.51
C VAL A 135 7.92 11.71 17.52
N ASP A 136 7.78 12.75 16.70
CA ASP A 136 8.87 13.23 15.86
C ASP A 136 10.01 13.77 16.73
N VAL A 137 11.22 13.24 16.52
CA VAL A 137 12.46 13.63 17.20
C VAL A 137 13.58 13.94 16.21
N GLY A 138 13.28 13.87 14.91
CA GLY A 138 14.25 14.02 13.84
C GLY A 138 15.17 12.80 13.66
N GLU A 139 15.88 12.77 12.54
CA GLU A 139 16.65 11.60 12.08
C GLU A 139 17.78 11.18 12.99
N THR A 140 18.34 12.11 13.77
CA THR A 140 19.54 11.85 14.61
C THR A 140 19.23 11.14 15.93
N GLU A 141 17.97 11.13 16.37
CA GLU A 141 17.57 10.65 17.71
C GLU A 141 16.73 9.36 17.66
N THR A 142 16.54 8.82 16.48
CA THR A 142 15.74 7.61 16.27
C THR A 142 16.44 6.56 15.41
N SER A 143 15.77 5.48 15.14
CA SER A 143 16.21 4.37 14.31
C SER A 143 15.01 3.65 13.71
N LEU A 144 15.24 2.77 12.73
CA LEU A 144 14.20 1.90 12.17
C LEU A 144 13.41 1.18 13.27
N ASP A 145 14.09 0.55 14.23
CA ASP A 145 13.44 -0.21 15.30
C ASP A 145 12.54 0.67 16.17
N LYS A 146 13.02 1.87 16.53
CA LYS A 146 12.24 2.83 17.33
C LYS A 146 11.01 3.31 16.55
N GLN A 147 11.18 3.62 15.26
CA GLN A 147 10.08 4.06 14.41
C GLN A 147 9.02 2.96 14.27
N ILE A 148 9.42 1.70 14.04
CA ILE A 148 8.49 0.57 14.02
C ILE A 148 7.75 0.43 15.35
N GLN A 149 8.43 0.57 16.47
CA GLN A 149 7.78 0.53 17.79
C GLN A 149 6.75 1.65 17.96
N GLY A 150 7.05 2.86 17.48
CA GLY A 150 6.10 3.98 17.47
C GLY A 150 4.86 3.69 16.65
N VAL A 151 5.03 3.14 15.44
CA VAL A 151 3.91 2.71 14.60
C VAL A 151 3.04 1.68 15.31
N PHE A 152 3.65 0.64 15.89
CA PHE A 152 2.89 -0.38 16.62
C PHE A 152 2.26 0.15 17.90
N ARG A 153 2.83 1.18 18.52
CA ARG A 153 2.18 1.89 19.63
C ARG A 153 0.86 2.50 19.20
N TYR A 154 0.84 3.21 18.07
CA TYR A 154 -0.39 3.78 17.52
C TYR A 154 -1.41 2.69 17.19
N ILE A 155 -0.99 1.66 16.46
CA ILE A 155 -1.86 0.53 16.11
C ILE A 155 -2.46 -0.13 17.36
N ASN A 156 -1.64 -0.37 18.37
CA ASN A 156 -2.10 -1.00 19.62
C ASN A 156 -3.12 -0.12 20.37
N GLU A 157 -2.88 1.18 20.46
CA GLU A 157 -3.84 2.11 21.08
C GLU A 157 -5.17 2.17 20.29
N TYR A 158 -5.06 2.17 18.96
CA TYR A 158 -6.25 2.11 18.09
C TYR A 158 -7.07 0.83 18.35
N MET A 159 -6.40 -0.33 18.36
CA MET A 159 -7.06 -1.61 18.65
C MET A 159 -7.63 -1.67 20.07
N GLN A 160 -6.95 -1.07 21.05
CA GLN A 160 -7.47 -0.99 22.41
C GLN A 160 -8.77 -0.18 22.46
N GLN A 161 -8.80 0.97 21.79
CA GLN A 161 -10.03 1.75 21.70
C GLN A 161 -11.17 1.02 20.96
N MET A 162 -10.84 0.20 19.95
CA MET A 162 -11.84 -0.68 19.32
C MET A 162 -12.45 -1.67 20.32
N LYS A 163 -11.62 -2.24 21.21
CA LYS A 163 -12.08 -3.13 22.28
C LYS A 163 -12.96 -2.40 23.29
N ASP A 164 -12.51 -1.24 23.76
CA ASP A 164 -13.24 -0.42 24.73
C ASP A 164 -14.59 0.05 24.21
N LYS A 165 -14.69 0.24 22.90
CA LYS A 165 -15.95 0.62 22.23
C LYS A 165 -16.79 -0.59 21.74
N GLY A 166 -16.34 -1.80 22.01
CA GLY A 166 -17.06 -3.03 21.66
C GLY A 166 -17.16 -3.33 20.17
N VAL A 167 -16.25 -2.77 19.35
CA VAL A 167 -16.27 -2.97 17.89
C VAL A 167 -15.13 -3.86 17.38
N TYR A 168 -14.16 -4.20 18.23
CA TYR A 168 -12.99 -4.99 17.84
C TYR A 168 -13.39 -6.37 17.32
N ASP A 169 -14.25 -7.09 18.02
CA ASP A 169 -14.63 -8.45 17.67
C ASP A 169 -15.33 -8.53 16.32
N ASN A 170 -16.19 -7.56 16.02
CA ASN A 170 -16.95 -7.46 14.78
C ASN A 170 -16.15 -6.84 13.62
N SER A 171 -14.88 -6.54 13.85
CA SER A 171 -14.03 -5.87 12.84
C SER A 171 -13.02 -6.83 12.26
N THR A 172 -12.77 -6.71 10.96
CA THR A 172 -11.57 -7.27 10.33
C THR A 172 -10.47 -6.23 10.38
N VAL A 173 -9.32 -6.60 10.96
CA VAL A 173 -8.12 -5.76 11.04
C VAL A 173 -7.03 -6.42 10.21
N ILE A 174 -6.44 -5.66 9.29
CA ILE A 174 -5.33 -6.12 8.46
C ILE A 174 -4.22 -5.08 8.56
N ILE A 175 -3.03 -5.53 8.94
CA ILE A 175 -1.83 -4.72 9.04
C ILE A 175 -0.79 -5.34 8.10
N THR A 176 -0.27 -4.54 7.18
CA THR A 176 0.74 -4.99 6.22
C THR A 176 1.57 -3.81 5.73
N ALA A 177 2.61 -4.08 4.96
CA ALA A 177 3.32 -3.08 4.17
C ALA A 177 3.11 -3.33 2.68
N ASP A 178 3.33 -2.33 1.86
CA ASP A 178 3.27 -2.38 0.39
C ASP A 178 4.43 -3.21 -0.19
N HIS A 179 5.60 -3.17 0.46
CA HIS A 179 6.76 -4.01 0.15
C HIS A 179 7.60 -4.24 1.43
N GLY A 180 8.62 -5.08 1.33
CA GLY A 180 9.63 -5.28 2.37
C GLY A 180 10.84 -4.37 2.16
N GLY A 181 11.99 -4.75 2.74
CA GLY A 181 13.25 -4.07 2.49
C GLY A 181 13.70 -4.25 1.03
N TYR A 182 14.58 -3.36 0.56
CA TYR A 182 15.11 -3.45 -0.80
C TYR A 182 15.99 -4.68 -0.99
N GLY A 183 15.75 -5.43 -2.06
CA GLY A 183 16.55 -6.58 -2.47
C GLY A 183 15.74 -7.87 -2.68
N LEU A 184 16.45 -9.00 -2.72
CA LEU A 184 15.89 -10.33 -2.99
C LEU A 184 14.91 -10.84 -1.90
N TYR A 185 14.88 -10.21 -0.74
CA TYR A 185 14.15 -10.65 0.45
C TYR A 185 13.03 -9.69 0.84
N GLU A 186 12.45 -9.01 -0.13
CA GLU A 186 11.28 -8.16 0.08
C GLU A 186 10.08 -8.99 0.53
N ARG A 187 9.92 -9.11 1.83
CA ARG A 187 8.83 -9.89 2.44
C ARG A 187 8.11 -9.04 3.48
N PRO A 188 7.06 -8.33 3.06
CA PRO A 188 6.24 -7.62 4.02
C PRO A 188 5.52 -8.61 4.95
N ALA A 189 5.47 -8.29 6.22
CA ALA A 189 4.66 -9.05 7.16
C ALA A 189 3.17 -8.73 6.93
N VAL A 190 2.32 -9.72 7.14
CA VAL A 190 0.86 -9.55 7.09
C VAL A 190 0.27 -10.08 8.38
N PHE A 191 -0.42 -9.22 9.13
CA PHE A 191 -1.19 -9.59 10.31
C PHE A 191 -2.66 -9.46 9.99
N VAL A 192 -3.43 -10.50 10.27
CA VAL A 192 -4.87 -10.52 9.95
C VAL A 192 -5.66 -11.01 11.15
N LYS A 193 -6.63 -10.21 11.57
CA LYS A 193 -7.70 -10.60 12.48
C LYS A 193 -9.02 -10.47 11.72
N MET A 194 -9.72 -11.56 11.52
CA MET A 194 -11.05 -11.53 10.89
C MET A 194 -12.14 -11.15 11.91
N ALA A 195 -13.22 -10.57 11.42
CA ALA A 195 -14.42 -10.37 12.22
C ALA A 195 -14.89 -11.71 12.80
N ASP A 196 -15.46 -11.66 14.00
CA ASP A 196 -16.03 -12.80 14.71
C ASP A 196 -15.05 -13.97 14.96
N THR A 197 -13.72 -13.69 14.92
CA THR A 197 -12.70 -14.66 15.30
C THR A 197 -12.12 -14.31 16.67
N HIS A 198 -12.06 -15.32 17.54
CA HIS A 198 -11.53 -15.21 18.90
C HIS A 198 -10.39 -16.22 19.05
N ASN A 199 -9.16 -15.74 18.94
CA ASN A 199 -7.97 -16.52 19.20
C ASN A 199 -7.21 -15.88 20.36
N ASP A 200 -6.97 -16.64 21.41
CA ASP A 200 -6.20 -16.18 22.57
C ASP A 200 -4.71 -16.00 22.26
N VAL A 201 -4.25 -16.65 21.20
CA VAL A 201 -2.84 -16.63 20.78
C VAL A 201 -2.75 -16.38 19.28
N MET A 202 -1.80 -15.52 18.90
CA MET A 202 -1.46 -15.28 17.51
C MET A 202 -0.93 -16.57 16.88
N GLN A 203 -1.54 -17.00 15.79
CA GLN A 203 -1.05 -18.12 14.98
C GLN A 203 -0.12 -17.59 13.91
N VAL A 204 1.04 -18.21 13.79
CA VAL A 204 2.02 -17.91 12.74
C VAL A 204 1.88 -18.93 11.63
N ASN A 205 1.71 -18.44 10.41
CA ASN A 205 1.67 -19.25 9.20
C ASN A 205 2.81 -18.80 8.27
N SER A 206 3.64 -19.74 7.84
CA SER A 206 4.74 -19.51 6.91
C SER A 206 4.38 -19.81 5.45
N ASP A 207 3.14 -20.16 5.16
CA ASP A 207 2.70 -20.43 3.80
C ASP A 207 2.85 -19.18 2.91
N SER A 208 3.17 -19.43 1.67
CA SER A 208 3.48 -18.39 0.70
C SER A 208 2.21 -17.74 0.15
N VAL A 209 2.09 -16.45 0.37
CA VAL A 209 0.95 -15.65 -0.11
C VAL A 209 1.42 -14.50 -1.00
N THR A 210 0.50 -13.90 -1.72
CA THR A 210 0.74 -12.76 -2.60
C THR A 210 -0.29 -11.66 -2.34
N PHE A 211 -0.07 -10.47 -2.89
CA PHE A 211 -1.06 -9.40 -2.84
C PHE A 211 -2.41 -9.77 -3.49
N LYS A 212 -2.45 -10.70 -4.44
CA LYS A 212 -3.72 -11.21 -4.98
C LYS A 212 -4.58 -11.86 -3.87
N ASN A 213 -3.93 -12.62 -2.98
CA ASN A 213 -4.60 -13.25 -1.84
C ASN A 213 -5.07 -12.21 -0.81
N LEU A 214 -4.28 -11.15 -0.63
CA LEU A 214 -4.65 -10.02 0.22
C LEU A 214 -5.89 -9.29 -0.35
N TYR A 215 -5.92 -8.99 -1.66
CA TYR A 215 -7.09 -8.42 -2.32
C TYR A 215 -8.33 -9.29 -2.18
N ALA A 216 -8.20 -10.60 -2.36
CA ALA A 216 -9.30 -11.53 -2.17
C ALA A 216 -9.80 -11.52 -0.72
N THR A 217 -8.89 -11.39 0.26
CA THR A 217 -9.23 -11.29 1.68
C THR A 217 -10.00 -10.00 1.99
N TYR A 218 -9.54 -8.85 1.46
CA TYR A 218 -10.28 -7.59 1.56
C TYR A 218 -11.68 -7.69 0.92
N GLY A 219 -11.76 -8.27 -0.26
CA GLY A 219 -13.02 -8.47 -0.96
C GLY A 219 -13.98 -9.32 -0.15
N LYS A 220 -13.52 -10.42 0.43
CA LYS A 220 -14.33 -11.30 1.29
C LYS A 220 -14.78 -10.58 2.58
N ALA A 221 -13.88 -9.85 3.22
CA ALA A 221 -14.21 -9.08 4.43
C ALA A 221 -15.22 -7.95 4.13
N ALA A 222 -15.09 -7.29 2.99
CA ALA A 222 -15.94 -6.18 2.61
C ALA A 222 -17.28 -6.60 2.00
N LEU A 223 -17.32 -7.62 1.16
CA LEU A 223 -18.48 -8.00 0.34
C LEU A 223 -19.06 -9.37 0.70
N GLY A 224 -18.42 -10.09 1.62
CA GLY A 224 -18.84 -11.44 2.00
C GLY A 224 -18.62 -12.44 0.86
N GLN A 225 -19.49 -13.42 0.76
CA GLN A 225 -19.37 -14.48 -0.26
C GLN A 225 -19.61 -14.00 -1.72
N LYS A 226 -20.03 -12.76 -1.90
CA LYS A 226 -20.22 -12.17 -3.23
C LYS A 226 -18.92 -11.73 -3.92
N SER A 227 -17.79 -11.78 -3.20
CA SER A 227 -16.50 -11.43 -3.79
C SER A 227 -15.93 -12.60 -4.59
N ASN A 228 -15.63 -12.38 -5.85
CA ASN A 228 -14.99 -13.37 -6.72
C ASN A 228 -13.57 -12.91 -7.10
N TYR A 229 -12.76 -12.58 -6.08
CA TYR A 229 -11.39 -12.10 -6.27
C TYR A 229 -10.33 -13.21 -6.18
N GLY A 230 -10.74 -14.49 -6.14
CA GLY A 230 -9.86 -15.64 -6.03
C GLY A 230 -9.63 -16.08 -4.58
N ASN A 231 -8.54 -16.82 -4.35
CA ASN A 231 -8.20 -17.41 -3.07
C ASN A 231 -7.75 -16.32 -2.07
N THR A 232 -8.30 -16.36 -0.87
CA THR A 232 -7.88 -15.50 0.24
C THR A 232 -6.56 -15.97 0.85
N LEU A 233 -5.99 -15.19 1.77
CA LEU A 233 -4.82 -15.59 2.56
C LEU A 233 -5.05 -16.93 3.28
N PHE A 234 -6.28 -17.18 3.76
CA PHE A 234 -6.62 -18.40 4.49
C PHE A 234 -6.82 -19.62 3.59
N ASP A 235 -7.23 -19.41 2.34
CA ASP A 235 -7.37 -20.48 1.36
C ASP A 235 -6.00 -21.00 0.86
N MET A 236 -4.93 -20.26 1.18
CA MET A 236 -3.56 -20.64 0.83
C MET A 236 -2.87 -21.50 1.89
N ALA A 237 -3.50 -21.77 3.01
CA ALA A 237 -2.92 -22.60 4.07
C ALA A 237 -2.60 -24.01 3.55
N GLY A 238 -1.33 -24.42 3.65
CA GLY A 238 -0.84 -25.70 3.16
C GLY A 238 -0.74 -25.82 1.62
N VAL A 239 -0.97 -24.73 0.88
CA VAL A 239 -0.86 -24.73 -0.59
C VAL A 239 0.57 -24.37 -1.00
N SER A 240 1.30 -25.34 -1.52
CA SER A 240 2.61 -25.07 -2.13
C SER A 240 2.43 -24.66 -3.58
N GLN A 241 2.85 -23.44 -3.91
CA GLN A 241 2.86 -22.95 -5.30
C GLN A 241 4.12 -22.13 -5.58
N SER A 242 4.59 -22.23 -6.81
CA SER A 242 5.65 -21.34 -7.29
C SER A 242 5.12 -19.91 -7.44
N ARG A 243 5.91 -18.95 -7.00
CA ARG A 243 5.66 -17.51 -7.19
C ARG A 243 6.74 -16.93 -8.07
N TYR A 244 6.43 -15.87 -8.76
CA TYR A 244 7.39 -15.19 -9.61
C TYR A 244 7.50 -13.74 -9.19
N HIS A 245 8.74 -13.30 -9.05
CA HIS A 245 9.07 -11.90 -8.77
C HIS A 245 9.95 -11.37 -9.89
N VAL A 246 9.58 -10.21 -10.42
CA VAL A 246 10.37 -9.53 -11.45
C VAL A 246 11.09 -8.38 -10.79
N ALA A 247 12.40 -8.50 -10.65
CA ALA A 247 13.25 -7.40 -10.24
C ALA A 247 13.72 -6.64 -11.48
N PRO A 248 13.54 -5.35 -11.51
CA PRO A 248 13.88 -4.52 -12.69
C PRO A 248 15.37 -4.19 -12.76
N TRP A 249 16.23 -5.05 -12.29
CA TRP A 249 17.68 -4.99 -12.39
C TRP A 249 18.28 -6.39 -12.58
N ASP A 250 19.49 -6.43 -13.13
CA ASP A 250 20.29 -7.67 -13.20
C ASP A 250 20.99 -7.89 -11.86
N VAL A 251 20.52 -8.85 -11.09
CA VAL A 251 21.09 -9.17 -9.77
C VAL A 251 22.56 -9.61 -9.82
N SER A 252 23.06 -10.05 -10.97
CA SER A 252 24.48 -10.40 -11.14
C SER A 252 25.38 -9.19 -11.14
N LYS A 253 24.82 -8.01 -11.40
CA LYS A 253 25.53 -6.72 -11.45
C LYS A 253 25.36 -5.89 -10.18
N GLY A 254 24.61 -6.42 -9.19
CA GLY A 254 24.27 -5.69 -7.98
C GLY A 254 23.06 -4.76 -8.15
N MET A 255 22.80 -3.98 -7.12
CA MET A 255 21.73 -2.99 -7.15
C MET A 255 22.23 -1.71 -7.81
N TYR A 256 21.56 -1.26 -8.86
CA TYR A 256 21.89 0.00 -9.51
C TYR A 256 21.37 1.20 -8.70
N PRO A 257 22.09 2.35 -8.73
CA PRO A 257 21.49 3.63 -8.37
C PRO A 257 20.23 3.90 -9.19
N ALA A 258 19.25 4.58 -8.60
CA ALA A 258 17.93 4.78 -9.22
C ALA A 258 17.98 5.42 -10.63
N ASP A 259 18.99 6.25 -10.91
CA ASP A 259 19.19 6.90 -12.19
C ASP A 259 19.82 5.98 -13.26
N GLU A 260 20.57 4.96 -12.88
CA GLU A 260 21.11 3.95 -13.81
C GLU A 260 20.10 2.86 -14.15
N TYR A 261 19.20 2.58 -13.23
CA TYR A 261 18.10 1.64 -13.33
C TYR A 261 17.23 1.82 -14.58
N LEU A 262 16.98 3.05 -14.95
CA LEU A 262 16.17 3.39 -16.12
C LEU A 262 16.94 3.28 -17.45
N LYS A 263 18.26 3.28 -17.41
CA LYS A 263 19.13 3.19 -18.59
C LYS A 263 19.43 1.76 -18.98
N ASN A 264 19.57 0.88 -17.99
CA ASN A 264 19.90 -0.52 -18.20
C ASN A 264 18.61 -1.32 -18.11
N ARG A 265 18.09 -1.79 -19.23
CA ARG A 265 16.84 -2.57 -19.33
C ARG A 265 16.99 -4.01 -18.84
N ASP A 266 17.96 -4.24 -18.01
CA ASP A 266 18.18 -5.55 -17.41
C ASP A 266 17.08 -5.78 -16.38
N TYR A 267 16.48 -6.93 -16.42
CA TYR A 267 15.58 -7.41 -15.39
C TYR A 267 15.91 -8.86 -15.05
N SER A 268 15.61 -9.26 -13.86
CA SER A 268 15.72 -10.65 -13.42
C SER A 268 14.36 -11.16 -13.01
N VAL A 269 14.06 -12.38 -13.42
CA VAL A 269 12.85 -13.09 -12.98
C VAL A 269 13.27 -14.15 -11.97
N PHE A 270 12.71 -14.09 -10.80
CA PHE A 270 12.92 -15.05 -9.74
C PHE A 270 11.73 -15.99 -9.65
N ARG A 271 12.01 -17.27 -9.57
CA ARG A 271 11.06 -18.27 -9.12
C ARG A 271 11.28 -18.50 -7.63
N ILE A 272 10.23 -18.36 -6.86
CA ILE A 272 10.25 -18.50 -5.42
C ILE A 272 9.37 -19.69 -5.05
N GLU A 273 9.94 -20.67 -4.38
CA GLU A 273 9.28 -21.89 -3.94
C GLU A 273 9.46 -22.09 -2.43
N GLY A 274 8.65 -22.96 -1.84
CA GLY A 274 8.67 -23.23 -0.42
C GLY A 274 7.93 -22.19 0.41
N ASP A 275 8.23 -22.20 1.71
CA ASP A 275 7.58 -21.31 2.67
C ASP A 275 8.12 -19.87 2.63
N ALA A 276 7.42 -18.96 3.29
CA ALA A 276 7.78 -17.55 3.31
C ALA A 276 8.99 -17.24 4.21
N VAL A 277 9.34 -18.13 5.14
CA VAL A 277 10.46 -17.92 6.09
C VAL A 277 11.77 -18.36 5.46
N ASN A 278 11.78 -19.54 4.79
CA ASN A 278 12.95 -20.13 4.15
C ASN A 278 12.66 -20.47 2.68
N PRO A 279 12.40 -19.47 1.83
CA PRO A 279 12.10 -19.74 0.43
C PRO A 279 13.32 -20.22 -0.33
N GLN A 280 13.09 -21.10 -1.28
CA GLN A 280 14.07 -21.42 -2.31
C GLN A 280 13.90 -20.46 -3.47
N ILE A 281 14.93 -19.68 -3.76
CA ILE A 281 14.90 -18.65 -4.79
C ILE A 281 15.85 -19.05 -5.91
N SER A 282 15.34 -19.11 -7.12
CA SER A 282 16.12 -19.38 -8.33
C SER A 282 15.88 -18.31 -9.38
N VAL A 283 16.92 -17.92 -10.10
CA VAL A 283 16.82 -16.97 -11.20
C VAL A 283 16.42 -17.73 -12.47
N ILE A 284 15.37 -17.25 -13.13
CA ILE A 284 14.98 -17.78 -14.44
C ILE A 284 15.80 -17.03 -15.51
N LYS A 285 16.67 -17.77 -16.18
CA LYS A 285 17.55 -17.24 -17.24
C LYS A 285 17.04 -17.54 -18.66
N ASP A 286 16.01 -18.39 -18.78
CA ASP A 286 15.54 -18.90 -20.08
C ASP A 286 14.26 -18.17 -20.51
N GLU A 287 14.32 -17.50 -21.69
CA GLU A 287 13.17 -16.84 -22.29
C GLU A 287 11.97 -17.78 -22.55
N GLN A 288 12.24 -19.08 -22.77
CA GLN A 288 11.20 -20.07 -23.00
C GLN A 288 10.43 -20.39 -21.72
N GLN A 289 11.10 -20.39 -20.58
CA GLN A 289 10.48 -20.51 -19.26
C GLN A 289 9.64 -19.27 -18.93
N MET A 290 10.05 -18.08 -19.37
CA MET A 290 9.29 -16.84 -19.16
C MET A 290 8.00 -16.80 -19.95
N LYS A 291 7.94 -17.40 -21.15
CA LYS A 291 6.72 -17.49 -21.96
C LYS A 291 5.63 -18.35 -21.29
N ASN A 292 6.02 -19.33 -20.49
CA ASN A 292 5.09 -20.22 -19.79
C ASN A 292 4.50 -19.60 -18.50
N ILE A 293 5.00 -18.46 -18.04
CA ILE A 293 4.48 -17.76 -16.85
C ILE A 293 3.19 -16.99 -17.18
N ASN A 294 2.99 -16.63 -18.44
CA ASN A 294 1.86 -15.81 -18.90
C ASN A 294 0.67 -16.65 -19.44
N ASN A 295 0.75 -17.97 -19.40
CA ASN A 295 -0.31 -18.90 -19.74
C ASN A 295 -0.85 -19.61 -18.49
#